data_bd6b1e3d3d196891f721f2be53979f51
#
_entry.id   bd6b1e3d3d196891f721f2be53979f51
#
_cell.length_a   1.000
_cell.length_b   1.000
_cell.length_c   1.000
_cell.angle_alpha   90.00
_cell.angle_beta   90.00
_cell.angle_gamma   90.00
#
_symmetry.space_group_name_H-M   'P 1'
#
loop_
_entity.id
_entity.type
_entity.pdbx_description
1 polymer ?
#
loop_
_entity_poly.entity_id
_entity_poly.type
_entity_poly.pdbx_seq_one_letter_code
_entity_poly.pdbx_strand_id
1 'polypeptide(L)'
;MVGRFLTERPDLVTVAVSQVGVSNTTRAEFSENGPDNVPEFGTIKDPDGFKGLLEMDAYQHVKNGTPYPAVLLTTGANDPRVAPWEAGKMTARLQAATSSGKPVILRVETDAGHGIGSTRKQRDDETADTYAFILWQTGDPRFRPPAA
;
A
#
# COMPACT_ATOMS: atom_id res chain seq x y z
N MET A 1 -1.12 1.15 9.11
CA MET A 1 -1.54 2.54 9.46
C MET A 1 -1.93 3.35 8.23
N VAL A 2 -1.05 3.62 7.26
CA VAL A 2 -1.33 4.46 6.06
C VAL A 2 -2.62 4.04 5.34
N GLY A 3 -2.79 2.77 5.02
CA GLY A 3 -3.97 2.27 4.31
C GLY A 3 -5.29 2.56 5.03
N ARG A 4 -5.37 2.34 6.35
CA ARG A 4 -6.60 2.65 7.12
C ARG A 4 -6.86 4.14 7.21
N PHE A 5 -5.83 4.96 7.42
CA PHE A 5 -6.00 6.42 7.43
C PHE A 5 -6.53 6.94 6.08
N LEU A 6 -5.97 6.49 5.00
CA LEU A 6 -6.36 6.82 3.62
C LEU A 6 -7.81 6.40 3.30
N THR A 7 -8.28 5.26 3.82
CA THR A 7 -9.66 4.79 3.58
C THR A 7 -10.69 5.43 4.50
N GLU A 8 -10.28 5.90 5.67
CA GLU A 8 -11.14 6.55 6.66
C GLU A 8 -11.27 8.05 6.44
N ARG A 9 -10.15 8.72 6.16
CA ARG A 9 -10.08 10.18 5.99
C ARG A 9 -9.34 10.57 4.71
N PRO A 10 -9.83 10.15 3.53
CA PRO A 10 -9.24 10.53 2.24
C PRO A 10 -9.22 12.06 2.02
N ASP A 11 -10.15 12.77 2.65
CA ASP A 11 -10.29 14.23 2.60
C ASP A 11 -9.09 14.99 3.21
N LEU A 12 -8.33 14.36 4.10
CA LEU A 12 -7.18 14.98 4.77
C LEU A 12 -5.85 14.69 4.06
N VAL A 13 -5.86 13.96 2.94
CA VAL A 13 -4.65 13.48 2.28
C VAL A 13 -4.58 13.97 0.85
N THR A 14 -3.49 14.64 0.49
CA THR A 14 -3.21 15.01 -0.91
C THR A 14 -2.52 13.89 -1.66
N VAL A 15 -1.54 13.25 -1.01
CA VAL A 15 -0.75 12.14 -1.54
C VAL A 15 -0.43 11.16 -0.42
N ALA A 16 -0.50 9.87 -0.69
CA ALA A 16 -0.13 8.82 0.23
C ALA A 16 0.92 7.89 -0.39
N VAL A 17 1.89 7.48 0.43
CA VAL A 17 2.87 6.45 0.06
C VAL A 17 2.79 5.32 1.08
N SER A 18 2.57 4.10 0.59
CA SER A 18 2.54 2.89 1.42
C SER A 18 3.63 1.93 0.96
N GLN A 19 4.69 1.83 1.75
CA GLN A 19 5.81 0.96 1.47
C GLN A 19 5.65 -0.35 2.24
N VAL A 20 5.66 -1.47 1.53
CA VAL A 20 5.57 -2.84 2.05
C VAL A 20 4.46 -3.03 3.12
N GLY A 21 3.31 -2.38 2.91
CA GLY A 21 2.23 -2.35 3.89
C GLY A 21 1.31 -3.58 3.82
N VAL A 22 0.96 -4.14 4.99
CA VAL A 22 -0.14 -5.11 5.09
C VAL A 22 -1.45 -4.34 4.92
N SER A 23 -2.16 -4.61 3.83
CA SER A 23 -3.38 -3.89 3.45
C SER A 23 -4.65 -4.72 3.64
N ASN A 24 -4.54 -6.06 3.62
CA ASN A 24 -5.65 -6.99 3.76
C ASN A 24 -5.42 -7.93 4.95
N THR A 25 -5.51 -7.36 6.15
CA THR A 25 -5.20 -8.05 7.42
C THR A 25 -6.05 -9.31 7.65
N THR A 26 -7.29 -9.35 7.17
CA THR A 26 -8.15 -10.53 7.24
C THR A 26 -7.67 -11.70 6.38
N ARG A 27 -6.68 -11.50 5.52
CA ARG A 27 -6.04 -12.53 4.69
C ARG A 27 -4.56 -12.73 5.00
N ALA A 28 -3.95 -11.84 5.78
CA ALA A 28 -2.52 -11.85 6.07
C ALA A 28 -2.05 -13.15 6.75
N GLU A 29 -2.88 -13.78 7.59
CA GLU A 29 -2.59 -15.06 8.26
C GLU A 29 -2.24 -16.19 7.26
N PHE A 30 -2.71 -16.09 6.01
CA PHE A 30 -2.46 -17.11 4.97
C PHE A 30 -1.19 -16.86 4.15
N SER A 31 -0.48 -15.77 4.39
CA SER A 31 0.83 -15.51 3.79
C SER A 31 1.93 -16.33 4.47
N GLU A 32 3.09 -16.44 3.84
CA GLU A 32 4.20 -17.25 4.35
C GLU A 32 4.60 -16.88 5.80
N ASN A 33 4.69 -15.59 6.09
CA ASN A 33 5.00 -15.07 7.44
C ASN A 33 3.74 -14.79 8.29
N GLY A 34 2.56 -15.08 7.77
CA GLY A 34 1.28 -14.75 8.41
C GLY A 34 1.06 -15.40 9.77
N PRO A 35 1.34 -16.73 9.94
CA PRO A 35 1.16 -17.41 11.21
C PRO A 35 2.00 -16.81 12.36
N ASP A 36 3.18 -16.27 12.07
CA ASP A 36 4.06 -15.66 13.06
C ASP A 36 3.50 -14.35 13.64
N ASN A 37 2.57 -13.73 12.95
CA ASN A 37 1.91 -12.49 13.37
C ASN A 37 0.65 -12.75 14.24
N VAL A 38 0.15 -13.96 14.29
CA VAL A 38 -1.06 -14.32 15.05
C VAL A 38 -0.96 -13.98 16.55
N PRO A 39 0.16 -14.20 17.24
CA PRO A 39 0.28 -13.85 18.67
C PRO A 39 0.12 -12.35 18.96
N GLU A 40 0.44 -11.49 17.97
CA GLU A 40 0.36 -10.03 18.12
C GLU A 40 -1.00 -9.48 17.67
N PHE A 41 -1.51 -9.96 16.54
CA PHE A 41 -2.69 -9.34 15.88
C PHE A 41 -3.97 -10.18 15.98
N GLY A 42 -3.87 -11.41 16.48
CA GLY A 42 -5.01 -12.34 16.55
C GLY A 42 -5.16 -13.17 15.27
N THR A 43 -6.23 -13.97 15.24
CA THR A 43 -6.53 -14.89 14.14
C THR A 43 -7.97 -14.73 13.69
N ILE A 44 -8.22 -14.98 12.41
CA ILE A 44 -9.58 -15.01 11.85
C ILE A 44 -10.42 -16.19 12.38
N LYS A 45 -9.81 -17.17 13.03
CA LYS A 45 -10.48 -18.33 13.62
C LYS A 45 -11.17 -18.01 14.95
N ASP A 46 -10.83 -16.88 15.55
CA ASP A 46 -11.46 -16.34 16.76
C ASP A 46 -12.37 -15.16 16.37
N PRO A 47 -13.64 -15.11 16.84
CA PRO A 47 -14.56 -14.02 16.49
C PRO A 47 -14.07 -12.61 16.88
N ASP A 48 -13.40 -12.46 18.01
CA ASP A 48 -12.90 -11.16 18.45
C ASP A 48 -11.61 -10.79 17.69
N GLY A 49 -10.73 -11.77 17.46
CA GLY A 49 -9.58 -11.61 16.56
C GLY A 49 -9.99 -11.21 15.16
N PHE A 50 -11.02 -11.85 14.58
CA PHE A 50 -11.56 -11.48 13.27
C PHE A 50 -12.06 -10.03 13.23
N LYS A 51 -12.81 -9.60 14.25
CA LYS A 51 -13.29 -8.21 14.33
C LYS A 51 -12.14 -7.21 14.36
N GLY A 52 -11.12 -7.46 15.19
CA GLY A 52 -9.93 -6.61 15.26
C GLY A 52 -9.18 -6.54 13.92
N LEU A 53 -8.97 -7.69 13.27
CA LEU A 53 -8.34 -7.75 11.96
C LEU A 53 -9.18 -7.03 10.89
N LEU A 54 -10.51 -7.15 10.91
CA LEU A 54 -11.40 -6.46 9.99
C LEU A 54 -11.35 -4.94 10.18
N GLU A 55 -11.31 -4.45 11.42
CA GLU A 55 -11.14 -3.01 11.71
C GLU A 55 -9.82 -2.47 11.17
N MET A 56 -8.75 -3.26 11.20
CA MET A 56 -7.44 -2.88 10.65
C MET A 56 -7.35 -3.01 9.12
N ASP A 57 -8.27 -3.74 8.48
CA ASP A 57 -8.20 -4.14 7.07
C ASP A 57 -8.50 -2.97 6.14
N ALA A 58 -7.45 -2.35 5.60
CA ALA A 58 -7.61 -1.24 4.69
C ALA A 58 -8.32 -1.63 3.39
N TYR A 59 -8.05 -2.83 2.86
CA TYR A 59 -8.64 -3.32 1.62
C TYR A 59 -10.17 -3.46 1.73
N GLN A 60 -10.66 -3.99 2.84
CA GLN A 60 -12.10 -4.15 3.09
C GLN A 60 -12.83 -2.82 3.31
N HIS A 61 -12.10 -1.78 3.72
CA HIS A 61 -12.66 -0.44 3.95
C HIS A 61 -12.62 0.48 2.72
N VAL A 62 -12.10 0.03 1.58
CA VAL A 62 -12.18 0.80 0.34
C VAL A 62 -13.61 0.87 -0.16
N LYS A 63 -14.14 2.07 -0.32
CA LYS A 63 -15.52 2.36 -0.78
C LYS A 63 -15.49 2.86 -2.24
N ASN A 64 -16.37 2.29 -3.07
CA ASN A 64 -16.49 2.74 -4.46
C ASN A 64 -17.02 4.18 -4.54
N GLY A 65 -16.52 4.93 -5.54
CA GLY A 65 -16.94 6.31 -5.78
C GLY A 65 -16.32 7.33 -4.80
N THR A 66 -15.43 6.90 -3.91
CA THR A 66 -14.73 7.81 -3.01
C THR A 66 -13.59 8.51 -3.77
N PRO A 67 -13.43 9.85 -3.62
CA PRO A 67 -12.32 10.58 -4.23
C PRO A 67 -11.01 10.37 -3.46
N TYR A 68 -10.41 9.18 -3.61
CA TYR A 68 -9.14 8.88 -2.96
C TYR A 68 -8.01 9.81 -3.45
N PRO A 69 -7.00 10.12 -2.58
CA PRO A 69 -5.84 10.90 -2.97
C PRO A 69 -4.99 10.18 -4.03
N ALA A 70 -3.93 10.84 -4.50
CA ALA A 70 -2.89 10.14 -5.24
C ALA A 70 -2.19 9.13 -4.30
N VAL A 71 -1.98 7.90 -4.78
CA VAL A 71 -1.41 6.82 -3.95
C VAL A 71 -0.28 6.12 -4.69
N LEU A 72 0.87 6.00 -4.04
CA LEU A 72 1.96 5.13 -4.45
C LEU A 72 2.07 3.98 -3.44
N LEU A 73 1.97 2.75 -3.95
CA LEU A 73 2.28 1.55 -3.17
C LEU A 73 3.60 0.97 -3.67
N THR A 74 4.46 0.51 -2.76
CA THR A 74 5.71 -0.16 -3.13
C THR A 74 5.79 -1.53 -2.50
N THR A 75 6.43 -2.49 -3.21
CA THR A 75 6.69 -3.83 -2.71
C THR A 75 7.89 -4.45 -3.42
N GLY A 76 8.58 -5.37 -2.75
CA GLY A 76 9.53 -6.27 -3.39
C GLY A 76 8.82 -7.53 -3.88
N ALA A 77 9.17 -8.01 -5.07
CA ALA A 77 8.57 -9.23 -5.63
C ALA A 77 8.89 -10.49 -4.80
N ASN A 78 10.01 -10.47 -4.10
CA ASN A 78 10.50 -11.57 -3.26
C ASN A 78 10.39 -11.22 -1.75
N ASP A 79 9.41 -10.42 -1.35
CA ASP A 79 9.22 -10.04 0.05
C ASP A 79 8.71 -11.22 0.89
N PRO A 80 9.52 -11.76 1.82
CA PRO A 80 9.12 -12.90 2.65
C PRO A 80 8.30 -12.49 3.88
N ARG A 81 8.26 -11.21 4.21
CA ARG A 81 7.59 -10.69 5.42
C ARG A 81 6.18 -10.20 5.13
N VAL A 82 6.02 -9.46 4.04
CA VAL A 82 4.73 -8.95 3.58
C VAL A 82 4.54 -9.38 2.12
N ALA A 83 3.64 -10.31 1.91
CA ALA A 83 3.43 -10.89 0.60
C ALA A 83 3.11 -9.80 -0.46
N PRO A 84 3.76 -9.81 -1.64
CA PRO A 84 3.59 -8.77 -2.67
C PRO A 84 2.16 -8.56 -3.14
N TRP A 85 1.32 -9.58 -3.04
CA TRP A 85 -0.09 -9.50 -3.38
C TRP A 85 -0.88 -8.51 -2.50
N GLU A 86 -0.40 -8.18 -1.30
CA GLU A 86 -0.99 -7.17 -0.41
C GLU A 86 -1.04 -5.80 -1.10
N ALA A 87 0.11 -5.34 -1.61
CA ALA A 87 0.21 -4.09 -2.35
C ALA A 87 -0.54 -4.17 -3.68
N GLY A 88 -0.41 -5.29 -4.42
CA GLY A 88 -1.08 -5.49 -5.70
C GLY A 88 -2.60 -5.42 -5.61
N LYS A 89 -3.20 -6.16 -4.66
CA LYS A 89 -4.65 -6.13 -4.42
C LYS A 89 -5.14 -4.75 -4.01
N MET A 90 -4.44 -4.10 -3.10
CA MET A 90 -4.82 -2.76 -2.63
C MET A 90 -4.76 -1.74 -3.77
N THR A 91 -3.74 -1.79 -4.61
CA THR A 91 -3.64 -0.94 -5.80
C THR A 91 -4.82 -1.14 -6.74
N ALA A 92 -5.09 -2.38 -7.14
CA ALA A 92 -6.20 -2.70 -8.04
C ALA A 92 -7.57 -2.28 -7.43
N ARG A 93 -7.75 -2.48 -6.13
CA ARG A 93 -8.98 -2.10 -5.43
C ARG A 93 -9.18 -0.58 -5.39
N LEU A 94 -8.13 0.19 -5.14
CA LEU A 94 -8.19 1.65 -5.15
C LEU A 94 -8.41 2.19 -6.56
N GLN A 95 -7.73 1.63 -7.58
CA GLN A 95 -7.93 2.01 -8.98
C GLN A 95 -9.38 1.82 -9.43
N ALA A 96 -9.99 0.70 -9.04
CA ALA A 96 -11.39 0.41 -9.37
C ALA A 96 -12.40 1.27 -8.60
N ALA A 97 -12.01 1.78 -7.42
CA ALA A 97 -12.92 2.47 -6.50
C ALA A 97 -12.88 3.99 -6.60
N THR A 98 -11.71 4.56 -6.94
CA THR A 98 -11.53 6.01 -6.88
C THR A 98 -12.32 6.77 -7.92
N SER A 99 -12.87 7.92 -7.52
CA SER A 99 -13.53 8.87 -8.43
C SER A 99 -12.71 10.16 -8.64
N SER A 100 -11.51 10.26 -8.04
CA SER A 100 -10.73 11.51 -8.05
C SER A 100 -10.00 11.79 -9.37
N GLY A 101 -9.79 10.77 -10.21
CA GLY A 101 -8.90 10.87 -11.38
C GLY A 101 -7.41 10.98 -11.04
N LYS A 102 -7.04 10.96 -9.75
CA LYS A 102 -5.64 10.97 -9.32
C LYS A 102 -4.99 9.60 -9.50
N PRO A 103 -3.67 9.55 -9.75
CA PRO A 103 -2.98 8.29 -10.00
C PRO A 103 -2.95 7.40 -8.74
N VAL A 104 -3.19 6.11 -8.95
CA VAL A 104 -2.91 5.04 -8.01
C VAL A 104 -1.90 4.11 -8.68
N ILE A 105 -0.69 4.07 -8.17
CA ILE A 105 0.46 3.42 -8.82
C ILE A 105 1.03 2.35 -7.89
N LEU A 106 1.41 1.22 -8.48
CA LEU A 106 2.21 0.18 -7.84
C LEU A 106 3.62 0.20 -8.41
N ARG A 107 4.62 0.32 -7.53
CA ARG A 107 6.03 0.11 -7.84
C ARG A 107 6.45 -1.24 -7.29
N VAL A 108 6.96 -2.10 -8.15
CA VAL A 108 7.48 -3.42 -7.78
C VAL A 108 8.98 -3.46 -8.04
N GLU A 109 9.76 -3.77 -7.02
CA GLU A 109 11.19 -4.08 -7.18
C GLU A 109 11.33 -5.59 -7.36
N THR A 110 11.68 -6.02 -8.58
CA THR A 110 11.66 -7.44 -8.97
C THR A 110 12.72 -8.28 -8.28
N ASP A 111 13.86 -7.67 -7.93
CA ASP A 111 15.01 -8.36 -7.36
C ASP A 111 15.20 -8.10 -5.86
N ALA A 112 14.20 -7.47 -5.20
CA ALA A 112 14.26 -7.14 -3.79
C ALA A 112 13.19 -7.86 -2.96
N GLY A 113 13.47 -8.00 -1.65
CA GLY A 113 12.54 -8.44 -0.62
C GLY A 113 11.96 -7.26 0.16
N HIS A 114 11.89 -7.40 1.49
CA HIS A 114 11.33 -6.40 2.42
C HIS A 114 12.30 -5.22 2.71
N GLY A 115 12.98 -4.72 1.69
CA GLY A 115 14.02 -3.68 1.87
C GLY A 115 15.36 -4.22 2.41
N ILE A 116 15.37 -5.38 3.06
CA ILE A 116 16.59 -6.06 3.51
C ILE A 116 17.20 -6.79 2.31
N GLY A 117 18.50 -6.57 2.07
CA GLY A 117 19.20 -7.17 0.93
C GLY A 117 19.14 -6.35 -0.35
N SER A 118 18.34 -5.27 -0.40
CA SER A 118 18.36 -4.35 -1.53
C SER A 118 19.71 -3.65 -1.67
N THR A 119 20.18 -3.52 -2.90
CA THR A 119 21.38 -2.74 -3.20
C THR A 119 21.18 -1.26 -2.88
N ARG A 120 22.27 -0.53 -2.73
CA ARG A 120 22.20 0.93 -2.55
C ARG A 120 21.45 1.58 -3.71
N LYS A 121 21.75 1.17 -4.96
CA LYS A 121 21.08 1.72 -6.15
C LYS A 121 19.56 1.51 -6.11
N GLN A 122 19.08 0.32 -5.75
CA GLN A 122 17.65 0.03 -5.64
C GLN A 122 16.96 0.94 -4.61
N ARG A 123 17.59 1.16 -3.46
CA ARG A 123 17.06 2.07 -2.44
C ARG A 123 17.06 3.54 -2.89
N ASP A 124 18.12 3.97 -3.57
CA ASP A 124 18.23 5.33 -4.10
C ASP A 124 17.17 5.55 -5.20
N ASP A 125 16.95 4.58 -6.09
CA ASP A 125 15.92 4.62 -7.14
C ASP A 125 14.50 4.65 -6.53
N GLU A 126 14.20 3.81 -5.54
CA GLU A 126 12.90 3.82 -4.85
C GLU A 126 12.65 5.16 -4.14
N THR A 127 13.68 5.70 -3.50
CA THR A 127 13.62 6.99 -2.84
C THR A 127 13.35 8.11 -3.84
N ALA A 128 14.05 8.10 -4.98
CA ALA A 128 13.88 9.09 -6.04
C ALA A 128 12.47 9.04 -6.62
N ASP A 129 11.95 7.84 -6.94
CA ASP A 129 10.60 7.63 -7.44
C ASP A 129 9.54 8.12 -6.45
N THR A 130 9.75 7.83 -5.16
CA THR A 130 8.85 8.25 -4.08
C THR A 130 8.79 9.77 -3.97
N TYR A 131 9.93 10.46 -3.94
CA TYR A 131 9.95 11.92 -3.88
C TYR A 131 9.43 12.55 -5.17
N ALA A 132 9.75 12.00 -6.34
CA ALA A 132 9.23 12.49 -7.62
C ALA A 132 7.70 12.41 -7.64
N PHE A 133 7.11 11.30 -7.18
CA PHE A 133 5.66 11.14 -7.07
C PHE A 133 5.04 12.17 -6.11
N ILE A 134 5.62 12.35 -4.92
CA ILE A 134 5.13 13.33 -3.93
C ILE A 134 5.17 14.74 -4.52
N LEU A 135 6.31 15.15 -5.08
CA LEU A 135 6.48 16.48 -5.64
C LEU A 135 5.55 16.73 -6.83
N TRP A 136 5.38 15.75 -7.71
CA TRP A 136 4.39 15.82 -8.79
C TRP A 136 2.98 16.05 -8.25
N GLN A 137 2.55 15.26 -7.28
CA GLN A 137 1.18 15.31 -6.77
C GLN A 137 0.91 16.49 -5.83
N THR A 138 1.96 17.12 -5.30
CA THR A 138 1.86 18.39 -4.54
C THR A 138 2.03 19.63 -5.40
N GLY A 139 2.17 19.46 -6.72
CA GLY A 139 2.09 20.56 -7.70
C GLY A 139 3.42 21.14 -8.16
N ASP A 140 4.56 20.48 -7.87
CA ASP A 140 5.85 20.94 -8.40
C ASP A 140 5.94 20.67 -9.92
N PRO A 141 5.98 21.71 -10.77
CA PRO A 141 5.91 21.55 -12.22
C PRO A 141 7.12 20.81 -12.82
N ARG A 142 8.26 20.78 -12.11
CA ARG A 142 9.48 20.10 -12.56
C ARG A 142 9.34 18.58 -12.56
N PHE A 143 8.40 18.05 -11.77
CA PHE A 143 8.15 16.61 -11.60
C PHE A 143 6.88 16.13 -12.33
N ARG A 144 6.22 17.01 -13.08
CA ARG A 144 5.06 16.62 -13.87
C ARG A 144 5.51 15.74 -15.04
N PRO A 145 4.92 14.53 -15.23
CA PRO A 145 5.19 13.73 -16.41
C PRO A 145 4.90 14.51 -17.70
N PRO A 146 5.65 14.25 -18.79
CA PRO A 146 5.32 14.82 -20.08
C PRO A 146 3.88 14.42 -20.48
N ALA A 147 3.21 15.30 -21.18
CA ALA A 147 1.91 14.97 -21.76
C ALA A 147 2.06 13.78 -22.72
N ALA A 148 1.17 12.79 -22.59
CA ALA A 148 1.14 11.62 -23.47
C ALA A 148 0.65 12.03 -24.88
#